data_5d2ebe6a8e552699cddb1406e68bd0fa
#
_entry.id   5d2ebe6a8e552699cddb1406e68bd0fa
#
_cell.length_a   1.000
_cell.length_b   1.000
_cell.length_c   1.000
_cell.angle_alpha   90.00
_cell.angle_beta   90.00
_cell.angle_gamma   90.00
#
_symmetry.space_group_name_H-M   'P 1'
#
loop_
_entity.id
_entity.type
_entity.pdbx_description
1 polymer ?
#
loop_
_entity_poly.entity_id
_entity_poly.type
_entity_poly.pdbx_seq_one_letter_code
_entity_poly.pdbx_strand_id
1 'polypeptide(L)'
;MAIRKVKTSPKMFVSNPKQLKDQVVKTMSRISEIVGSTYGPGGKNVLIESDYPGIPNKNTKDGVTVFKSLGSSNSYEHLIIEQARDAAQRTASEAGDGTTTATILAAAMVENLYSFCESNPKYSPQKAARELSKIVRTKLVPKIQRQAIKVTGEEDKNLLRMVAKVSANGDDDMADVVIKAFEMIGFGDSSHVTIKEVSGAYGYEVDPIEGLPIPIGYEESMGKFHTMFINDQANQRCFLENPLFLLYDGQISDMMTVSNILTKVGMAYTEGDSEKKNIVIFAHGYGEGFLTQLAINFPNPNTINIVPMTTPLAPFANSQLQFLMDLSAFTGAKVFGLQDKVADANIEDLGNGMTGFEAYRFRSTIIGDSDETNVEVRVEELKTQKENAASQAEKMWLEERLGKITGGIAKITVYGGSNGELKEAHDRVEDAVCSVRSAISKGALPGGCRVFTNLALELTEDEGAGEVAHEILVPTLMTPITRLLDNAGYTETEIENIVTKMIEDRESVYDVENQIFGNPEELGIFDAAPAVEEALKNATSIAAVLGTIGGLVAYPRDEAMERSEASADMEFNRMVENPLAYKNEANERP
;
A
#
# COMPACT_ATOMS: atom_id res chain seq x y z
N MET A 1 11.72 -7.55 26.80
CA MET A 1 12.92 -7.80 25.97
C MET A 1 13.09 -9.31 25.85
N ALA A 2 12.48 -9.93 24.83
CA ALA A 2 12.70 -11.35 24.57
C ALA A 2 14.12 -11.52 24.06
N ILE A 3 14.97 -12.20 24.84
CA ILE A 3 16.30 -12.61 24.41
C ILE A 3 16.09 -13.57 23.24
N ARG A 4 16.31 -13.09 22.02
CA ARG A 4 16.35 -13.93 20.82
C ARG A 4 17.33 -15.06 21.10
N LYS A 5 16.80 -16.26 21.39
CA LYS A 5 17.64 -17.47 21.51
C LYS A 5 18.46 -17.56 20.22
N VAL A 6 19.77 -17.45 20.35
CA VAL A 6 20.68 -17.70 19.23
C VAL A 6 20.37 -19.11 18.73
N LYS A 7 19.88 -19.23 17.49
CA LYS A 7 19.62 -20.54 16.87
C LYS A 7 20.95 -21.31 16.84
N THR A 8 21.06 -22.34 17.66
CA THR A 8 22.28 -23.17 17.79
C THR A 8 22.32 -24.28 16.74
N SER A 9 21.28 -24.45 15.94
CA SER A 9 21.23 -25.44 14.86
C SER A 9 22.22 -25.10 13.75
N PRO A 10 22.97 -26.06 13.21
CA PRO A 10 23.88 -25.79 12.10
C PRO A 10 23.08 -25.35 10.87
N LYS A 11 23.59 -24.33 10.16
CA LYS A 11 23.01 -23.89 8.89
C LYS A 11 23.21 -24.98 7.83
N MET A 12 22.17 -25.19 7.02
CA MET A 12 22.27 -25.99 5.81
C MET A 12 22.68 -25.07 4.64
N PHE A 13 23.39 -25.63 3.66
CA PHE A 13 23.81 -24.85 2.49
C PHE A 13 23.69 -25.65 1.20
N VAL A 14 23.37 -24.96 0.10
CA VAL A 14 23.43 -25.45 -1.27
C VAL A 14 24.31 -24.52 -2.08
N SER A 15 25.34 -25.06 -2.70
CA SER A 15 26.27 -24.34 -3.58
C SER A 15 26.48 -25.01 -4.94
N ASN A 16 25.89 -26.19 -5.15
CA ASN A 16 25.93 -26.86 -6.45
C ASN A 16 25.08 -26.06 -7.46
N PRO A 17 25.66 -25.56 -8.57
CA PRO A 17 24.96 -24.68 -9.49
C PRO A 17 23.66 -25.28 -10.07
N LYS A 18 23.67 -26.58 -10.38
CA LYS A 18 22.49 -27.26 -10.92
C LYS A 18 21.36 -27.38 -9.88
N GLN A 19 21.69 -27.80 -8.65
CA GLN A 19 20.72 -27.88 -7.58
C GLN A 19 20.18 -26.48 -7.20
N LEU A 20 21.03 -25.46 -7.23
CA LEU A 20 20.66 -24.10 -6.96
C LEU A 20 19.66 -23.57 -7.99
N LYS A 21 19.97 -23.75 -9.29
CA LYS A 21 19.04 -23.43 -10.38
C LYS A 21 17.70 -24.12 -10.20
N ASP A 22 17.73 -25.47 -10.03
CA ASP A 22 16.51 -26.28 -9.89
C ASP A 22 15.64 -25.78 -8.72
N GLN A 23 16.25 -25.43 -7.59
CA GLN A 23 15.53 -24.86 -6.43
C GLN A 23 14.91 -23.49 -6.74
N VAL A 24 15.68 -22.59 -7.35
CA VAL A 24 15.21 -21.22 -7.62
C VAL A 24 14.12 -21.22 -8.68
N VAL A 25 14.34 -21.88 -9.82
CA VAL A 25 13.38 -21.92 -10.94
C VAL A 25 12.08 -22.60 -10.51
N LYS A 26 12.18 -23.78 -9.88
CA LYS A 26 11.00 -24.50 -9.38
C LYS A 26 10.19 -23.69 -8.37
N THR A 27 10.86 -23.02 -7.44
CA THR A 27 10.17 -22.20 -6.43
C THR A 27 9.49 -21.00 -7.08
N MET A 28 10.17 -20.29 -8.00
CA MET A 28 9.60 -19.15 -8.71
C MET A 28 8.44 -19.55 -9.63
N SER A 29 8.55 -20.68 -10.32
CA SER A 29 7.45 -21.23 -11.14
C SER A 29 6.23 -21.51 -10.26
N ARG A 30 6.41 -22.16 -9.10
CA ARG A 30 5.32 -22.45 -8.16
C ARG A 30 4.67 -21.19 -7.60
N ILE A 31 5.46 -20.17 -7.26
CA ILE A 31 4.94 -18.85 -6.85
C ILE A 31 4.09 -18.26 -7.98
N SER A 32 4.62 -18.26 -9.21
CA SER A 32 3.93 -17.74 -10.39
C SER A 32 2.65 -18.52 -10.73
N GLU A 33 2.62 -19.83 -10.53
CA GLU A 33 1.41 -20.63 -10.72
C GLU A 33 0.30 -20.25 -9.75
N ILE A 34 0.63 -20.13 -8.46
CA ILE A 34 -0.35 -19.82 -7.42
C ILE A 34 -0.81 -18.37 -7.50
N VAL A 35 0.13 -17.42 -7.49
CA VAL A 35 -0.19 -15.98 -7.55
C VAL A 35 -0.77 -15.63 -8.92
N GLY A 36 -0.19 -16.14 -10.00
CA GLY A 36 -0.66 -15.92 -11.36
C GLY A 36 -2.05 -16.50 -11.65
N SER A 37 -2.53 -17.48 -10.86
CA SER A 37 -3.90 -18.00 -11.01
C SER A 37 -4.98 -16.94 -10.72
N THR A 38 -4.64 -15.88 -9.99
CA THR A 38 -5.55 -14.76 -9.69
C THR A 38 -5.59 -13.69 -10.80
N TYR A 39 -4.74 -13.82 -11.84
CA TYR A 39 -4.49 -12.78 -12.82
C TYR A 39 -5.62 -12.59 -13.83
N GLY A 40 -6.05 -11.33 -13.99
CA GLY A 40 -7.03 -10.90 -14.98
C GLY A 40 -8.49 -11.27 -14.66
N PRO A 41 -9.45 -10.99 -15.55
CA PRO A 41 -10.87 -11.25 -15.35
C PRO A 41 -11.17 -12.73 -15.16
N GLY A 42 -10.48 -13.64 -15.89
CA GLY A 42 -10.55 -15.09 -15.72
C GLY A 42 -9.82 -15.63 -14.48
N GLY A 43 -9.19 -14.78 -13.68
CA GLY A 43 -8.47 -15.17 -12.48
C GLY A 43 -9.36 -15.84 -11.43
N LYS A 44 -8.78 -16.79 -10.71
CA LYS A 44 -9.49 -17.62 -9.71
C LYS A 44 -9.18 -17.16 -8.28
N ASN A 45 -10.12 -17.38 -7.38
CA ASN A 45 -9.90 -17.17 -5.96
C ASN A 45 -8.96 -18.25 -5.39
N VAL A 46 -8.11 -17.84 -4.46
CA VAL A 46 -7.22 -18.73 -3.70
C VAL A 46 -7.72 -18.83 -2.27
N LEU A 47 -7.88 -20.06 -1.79
CA LEU A 47 -8.25 -20.32 -0.41
C LEU A 47 -6.98 -20.42 0.44
N ILE A 48 -6.89 -19.58 1.46
CA ILE A 48 -5.75 -19.50 2.39
C ILE A 48 -6.22 -20.01 3.75
N GLU A 49 -5.54 -21.02 4.28
CA GLU A 49 -5.76 -21.50 5.63
C GLU A 49 -5.36 -20.44 6.65
N SER A 50 -6.19 -20.24 7.66
CA SER A 50 -5.85 -19.33 8.75
C SER A 50 -4.74 -19.92 9.62
N ASP A 51 -3.76 -19.11 9.99
CA ASP A 51 -2.67 -19.51 10.89
C ASP A 51 -3.17 -19.86 12.30
N TYR A 52 -4.42 -19.54 12.61
CA TYR A 52 -4.99 -19.67 13.94
C TYR A 52 -6.23 -20.54 13.98
N PRO A 53 -6.29 -21.51 14.90
CA PRO A 53 -7.48 -22.35 15.09
C PRO A 53 -8.70 -21.50 15.50
N GLY A 54 -9.81 -21.68 14.79
CA GLY A 54 -11.08 -20.98 15.07
C GLY A 54 -11.27 -19.64 14.32
N ILE A 55 -10.28 -19.19 13.57
CA ILE A 55 -10.45 -18.09 12.61
C ILE A 55 -10.80 -18.69 11.24
N PRO A 56 -11.84 -18.18 10.55
CA PRO A 56 -12.21 -18.68 9.23
C PRO A 56 -11.07 -18.56 8.21
N ASN A 57 -10.98 -19.53 7.31
CA ASN A 57 -10.07 -19.47 6.18
C ASN A 57 -10.37 -18.24 5.31
N LYS A 58 -9.33 -17.64 4.74
CA LYS A 58 -9.46 -16.47 3.87
C LYS A 58 -9.58 -16.93 2.42
N ASN A 59 -10.58 -16.42 1.72
CA ASN A 59 -10.73 -16.58 0.28
C ASN A 59 -10.46 -15.22 -0.37
N THR A 60 -9.51 -15.16 -1.33
CA THR A 60 -9.11 -13.91 -1.95
C THR A 60 -8.65 -14.11 -3.39
N LYS A 61 -8.87 -13.09 -4.22
CA LYS A 61 -8.31 -12.95 -5.57
C LYS A 61 -7.13 -11.98 -5.61
N ASP A 62 -6.85 -11.29 -4.49
CA ASP A 62 -5.73 -10.35 -4.40
C ASP A 62 -4.38 -11.10 -4.39
N GLY A 63 -3.56 -10.83 -5.42
CA GLY A 63 -2.25 -11.43 -5.58
C GLY A 63 -1.25 -11.07 -4.48
N VAL A 64 -1.34 -9.88 -3.88
CA VAL A 64 -0.51 -9.43 -2.76
C VAL A 64 -0.77 -10.30 -1.52
N THR A 65 -2.03 -10.47 -1.18
CA THR A 65 -2.47 -11.28 -0.05
C THR A 65 -2.09 -12.76 -0.25
N VAL A 66 -2.30 -13.29 -1.46
CA VAL A 66 -1.87 -14.65 -1.81
C VAL A 66 -0.36 -14.79 -1.64
N PHE A 67 0.42 -13.85 -2.15
CA PHE A 67 1.88 -13.92 -2.04
C PHE A 67 2.36 -13.82 -0.59
N LYS A 68 1.74 -12.96 0.22
CA LYS A 68 2.07 -12.83 1.66
C LYS A 68 1.85 -14.13 2.44
N SER A 69 0.83 -14.90 2.05
CA SER A 69 0.49 -16.15 2.71
C SER A 69 1.35 -17.35 2.29
N LEU A 70 2.11 -17.24 1.19
CA LEU A 70 2.96 -18.33 0.74
C LEU A 70 4.09 -18.61 1.72
N GLY A 71 4.25 -19.88 2.05
CA GLY A 71 5.34 -20.40 2.88
C GLY A 71 5.78 -21.76 2.38
N SER A 72 6.87 -22.29 2.92
CA SER A 72 7.33 -23.65 2.66
C SER A 72 8.04 -24.21 3.88
N SER A 73 7.81 -25.50 4.18
CA SER A 73 8.57 -26.29 5.16
C SER A 73 10.02 -26.50 4.71
N ASN A 74 10.26 -26.44 3.40
CA ASN A 74 11.61 -26.48 2.86
C ASN A 74 12.32 -25.13 3.09
N SER A 75 13.36 -25.15 3.92
CA SER A 75 14.11 -23.94 4.30
C SER A 75 14.70 -23.15 3.13
N TYR A 76 15.05 -23.81 2.02
CA TYR A 76 15.57 -23.14 0.83
C TYR A 76 14.45 -22.49 0.02
N GLU A 77 13.34 -23.18 -0.17
CA GLU A 77 12.15 -22.61 -0.84
C GLU A 77 11.63 -21.40 -0.07
N HIS A 78 11.54 -21.51 1.25
CA HIS A 78 11.10 -20.40 2.09
C HIS A 78 11.98 -19.15 1.95
N LEU A 79 13.31 -19.32 1.92
CA LEU A 79 14.25 -18.21 1.74
C LEU A 79 14.07 -17.53 0.38
N ILE A 80 13.78 -18.29 -0.68
CA ILE A 80 13.50 -17.77 -2.01
C ILE A 80 12.15 -17.02 -2.02
N ILE A 81 11.12 -17.61 -1.40
CA ILE A 81 9.80 -16.98 -1.27
C ILE A 81 9.91 -15.63 -0.55
N GLU A 82 10.61 -15.54 0.58
CA GLU A 82 10.81 -14.29 1.32
C GLU A 82 11.52 -13.23 0.47
N GLN A 83 12.59 -13.62 -0.24
CA GLN A 83 13.31 -12.68 -1.08
C GLN A 83 12.46 -12.14 -2.25
N ALA A 84 11.63 -12.99 -2.84
CA ALA A 84 10.71 -12.57 -3.90
C ALA A 84 9.55 -11.72 -3.35
N ARG A 85 9.06 -12.03 -2.14
CA ARG A 85 8.00 -11.30 -1.44
C ARG A 85 8.39 -9.85 -1.17
N ASP A 86 9.59 -9.60 -0.65
CA ASP A 86 10.08 -8.26 -0.36
C ASP A 86 10.05 -7.34 -1.59
N ALA A 87 10.38 -7.88 -2.76
CA ALA A 87 10.36 -7.11 -3.99
C ALA A 87 8.93 -6.92 -4.55
N ALA A 88 8.05 -7.92 -4.42
CA ALA A 88 6.65 -7.81 -4.81
C ALA A 88 5.89 -6.78 -3.94
N GLN A 89 6.19 -6.72 -2.65
CA GLN A 89 5.61 -5.72 -1.74
C GLN A 89 5.97 -4.27 -2.13
N ARG A 90 7.14 -4.05 -2.72
CA ARG A 90 7.51 -2.72 -3.25
C ARG A 90 6.60 -2.31 -4.40
N THR A 91 6.20 -3.24 -5.29
CA THR A 91 5.25 -2.92 -6.36
C THR A 91 3.92 -2.43 -5.78
N ALA A 92 3.39 -3.12 -4.79
CA ALA A 92 2.17 -2.71 -4.10
C ALA A 92 2.30 -1.34 -3.41
N SER A 93 3.45 -1.05 -2.78
CA SER A 93 3.65 0.23 -2.08
C SER A 93 3.90 1.42 -3.03
N GLU A 94 4.51 1.20 -4.19
CA GLU A 94 4.91 2.27 -5.13
C GLU A 94 3.84 2.55 -6.20
N ALA A 95 3.13 1.51 -6.67
CA ALA A 95 2.12 1.64 -7.72
C ALA A 95 0.68 1.37 -7.22
N GLY A 96 0.54 0.70 -6.09
CA GLY A 96 -0.75 0.28 -5.52
C GLY A 96 -1.42 -0.89 -6.23
N ASP A 97 -0.91 -1.30 -7.39
CA ASP A 97 -1.41 -2.40 -8.21
C ASP A 97 -0.25 -3.02 -9.03
N GLY A 98 -0.50 -4.12 -9.76
CA GLY A 98 0.47 -4.77 -10.66
C GLY A 98 1.37 -5.81 -9.99
N THR A 99 1.13 -6.20 -8.74
CA THR A 99 1.93 -7.20 -8.01
C THR A 99 1.90 -8.57 -8.67
N THR A 100 0.74 -9.01 -9.15
CA THR A 100 0.57 -10.28 -9.87
C THR A 100 1.38 -10.27 -11.17
N THR A 101 1.30 -9.19 -11.93
CA THR A 101 2.08 -8.97 -13.16
C THR A 101 3.59 -9.02 -12.88
N ALA A 102 4.05 -8.33 -11.83
CA ALA A 102 5.45 -8.34 -11.39
C ALA A 102 5.94 -9.76 -11.06
N THR A 103 5.10 -10.56 -10.41
CA THR A 103 5.40 -11.96 -10.03
C THR A 103 5.53 -12.87 -11.25
N ILE A 104 4.59 -12.76 -12.19
CA ILE A 104 4.61 -13.52 -13.46
C ILE A 104 5.88 -13.18 -14.26
N LEU A 105 6.15 -11.89 -14.47
CA LEU A 105 7.34 -11.43 -15.17
C LEU A 105 8.63 -11.87 -14.47
N ALA A 106 8.70 -11.80 -13.15
CA ALA A 106 9.88 -12.19 -12.38
C ALA A 106 10.21 -13.68 -12.53
N ALA A 107 9.21 -14.54 -12.45
CA ALA A 107 9.39 -15.98 -12.61
C ALA A 107 9.91 -16.32 -14.00
N ALA A 108 9.27 -15.80 -15.05
CA ALA A 108 9.69 -16.00 -16.43
C ALA A 108 11.11 -15.44 -16.68
N MET A 109 11.42 -14.26 -16.12
CA MET A 109 12.72 -13.62 -16.28
C MET A 109 13.84 -14.41 -15.59
N VAL A 110 13.58 -14.97 -14.40
CA VAL A 110 14.53 -15.86 -13.70
C VAL A 110 14.80 -17.12 -14.52
N GLU A 111 13.76 -17.78 -15.01
CA GLU A 111 13.87 -19.00 -15.79
C GLU A 111 14.66 -18.76 -17.10
N ASN A 112 14.28 -17.70 -17.85
CA ASN A 112 14.94 -17.33 -19.10
C ASN A 112 16.41 -16.92 -18.86
N LEU A 113 16.72 -16.22 -17.76
CA LEU A 113 18.10 -15.87 -17.41
C LEU A 113 18.98 -17.10 -17.16
N TYR A 114 18.49 -18.09 -16.43
CA TYR A 114 19.22 -19.34 -16.21
C TYR A 114 19.40 -20.13 -17.50
N SER A 115 18.34 -20.26 -18.31
CA SER A 115 18.37 -20.96 -19.58
C SER A 115 19.34 -20.31 -20.59
N PHE A 116 19.32 -18.98 -20.66
CA PHE A 116 20.25 -18.19 -21.47
C PHE A 116 21.71 -18.42 -21.07
N CYS A 117 22.01 -18.37 -19.77
CA CYS A 117 23.39 -18.56 -19.30
C CYS A 117 23.90 -20.00 -19.53
N GLU A 118 23.04 -21.00 -19.51
CA GLU A 118 23.41 -22.38 -19.87
C GLU A 118 23.72 -22.54 -21.37
N SER A 119 22.91 -21.92 -22.22
CA SER A 119 23.08 -21.97 -23.68
C SER A 119 24.26 -21.09 -24.14
N ASN A 120 24.61 -20.06 -23.38
CA ASN A 120 25.62 -19.06 -23.74
C ASN A 120 26.75 -18.96 -22.70
N PRO A 121 27.75 -19.89 -22.71
CA PRO A 121 28.82 -19.93 -21.70
C PRO A 121 29.70 -18.66 -21.62
N LYS A 122 29.66 -17.78 -22.62
CA LYS A 122 30.34 -16.47 -22.62
C LYS A 122 29.68 -15.43 -21.69
N TYR A 123 28.44 -15.69 -21.23
CA TYR A 123 27.73 -14.86 -20.29
C TYR A 123 27.76 -15.48 -18.90
N SER A 124 28.30 -14.75 -17.94
CA SER A 124 28.04 -15.07 -16.52
C SER A 124 26.66 -14.55 -16.13
N PRO A 125 25.95 -15.18 -15.16
CA PRO A 125 24.67 -14.68 -14.64
C PRO A 125 24.72 -13.20 -14.24
N GLN A 126 25.82 -12.75 -13.62
CA GLN A 126 26.03 -11.36 -13.21
C GLN A 126 26.14 -10.41 -14.41
N LYS A 127 26.77 -10.84 -15.50
CA LYS A 127 26.88 -10.03 -16.73
C LYS A 127 25.51 -9.91 -17.40
N ALA A 128 24.81 -11.03 -17.55
CA ALA A 128 23.49 -11.07 -18.14
C ALA A 128 22.48 -10.23 -17.33
N ALA A 129 22.45 -10.37 -16.00
CA ALA A 129 21.57 -9.60 -15.12
C ALA A 129 21.85 -8.08 -15.15
N ARG A 130 23.12 -7.67 -15.26
CA ARG A 130 23.46 -6.24 -15.41
C ARG A 130 23.01 -5.67 -16.74
N GLU A 131 23.20 -6.43 -17.83
CA GLU A 131 22.75 -6.04 -19.17
C GLU A 131 21.22 -5.97 -19.24
N LEU A 132 20.52 -6.97 -18.70
CA LEU A 132 19.08 -7.02 -18.51
C LEU A 132 18.58 -5.75 -17.79
N SER A 133 19.13 -5.46 -16.59
CA SER A 133 18.74 -4.29 -15.79
C SER A 133 19.04 -2.98 -16.53
N LYS A 134 20.12 -2.91 -17.31
CA LYS A 134 20.45 -1.75 -18.12
C LYS A 134 19.41 -1.54 -19.21
N ILE A 135 19.03 -2.58 -19.98
CA ILE A 135 18.05 -2.48 -21.07
C ILE A 135 16.72 -2.01 -20.51
N VAL A 136 16.22 -2.65 -19.45
CA VAL A 136 14.95 -2.27 -18.83
C VAL A 136 14.97 -0.80 -18.40
N ARG A 137 15.98 -0.39 -17.64
CA ARG A 137 16.04 0.98 -17.08
C ARG A 137 16.29 2.05 -18.13
N THR A 138 17.08 1.79 -19.18
CA THR A 138 17.50 2.83 -20.14
C THR A 138 16.71 2.83 -21.45
N LYS A 139 16.07 1.71 -21.80
CA LYS A 139 15.29 1.59 -23.05
C LYS A 139 13.79 1.42 -22.75
N LEU A 140 13.39 0.40 -21.95
CA LEU A 140 11.98 0.04 -21.81
C LEU A 140 11.21 0.99 -20.91
N VAL A 141 11.71 1.30 -19.71
CA VAL A 141 11.03 2.22 -18.77
C VAL A 141 10.83 3.61 -19.38
N PRO A 142 11.82 4.28 -19.98
CA PRO A 142 11.62 5.57 -20.63
C PRO A 142 10.63 5.50 -21.81
N LYS A 143 10.45 4.33 -22.40
CA LYS A 143 9.50 4.10 -23.48
C LYS A 143 8.07 4.00 -22.95
N ILE A 144 7.85 3.21 -21.90
CA ILE A 144 6.58 3.16 -21.16
C ILE A 144 6.15 4.57 -20.78
N GLN A 145 7.04 5.35 -20.16
CA GLN A 145 6.75 6.73 -19.73
C GLN A 145 6.39 7.68 -20.87
N ARG A 146 6.98 7.49 -22.06
CA ARG A 146 6.67 8.32 -23.24
C ARG A 146 5.37 7.93 -23.94
N GLN A 147 4.95 6.68 -23.82
CA GLN A 147 3.70 6.17 -24.39
C GLN A 147 2.50 6.48 -23.47
N ALA A 148 2.74 6.80 -22.19
CA ALA A 148 1.69 7.12 -21.27
C ALA A 148 0.90 8.37 -21.69
N ILE A 149 -0.42 8.21 -21.78
CA ILE A 149 -1.37 9.29 -22.03
C ILE A 149 -1.47 10.07 -20.75
N LYS A 150 -1.10 11.36 -20.80
CA LYS A 150 -1.17 12.22 -19.62
C LYS A 150 -2.62 12.49 -19.25
N VAL A 151 -2.90 12.38 -17.97
CA VAL A 151 -4.19 12.68 -17.38
C VAL A 151 -4.14 14.10 -16.81
N THR A 152 -5.08 14.95 -17.19
CA THR A 152 -5.15 16.36 -16.76
C THR A 152 -6.22 16.62 -15.71
N GLY A 153 -6.87 15.58 -15.22
CA GLY A 153 -7.90 15.67 -14.18
C GLY A 153 -9.31 15.40 -14.69
N GLU A 154 -10.25 16.33 -14.43
CA GLU A 154 -11.67 16.13 -14.70
C GLU A 154 -12.00 15.94 -16.19
N GLU A 155 -11.23 16.52 -17.09
CA GLU A 155 -11.42 16.37 -18.54
C GLU A 155 -11.20 14.93 -19.01
N ASP A 156 -10.34 14.17 -18.32
CA ASP A 156 -9.98 12.81 -18.66
C ASP A 156 -10.69 11.75 -17.79
N LYS A 157 -11.78 12.12 -17.13
CA LYS A 157 -12.50 11.22 -16.21
C LYS A 157 -12.95 9.90 -16.86
N ASN A 158 -13.28 9.90 -18.14
CA ASN A 158 -13.62 8.69 -18.87
C ASN A 158 -12.43 7.73 -18.96
N LEU A 159 -11.24 8.25 -19.21
CA LEU A 159 -10.00 7.46 -19.22
C LEU A 159 -9.70 6.88 -17.83
N LEU A 160 -9.87 7.69 -16.78
CA LEU A 160 -9.71 7.24 -15.39
C LEU A 160 -10.75 6.18 -15.01
N ARG A 161 -11.99 6.32 -15.49
CA ARG A 161 -13.03 5.29 -15.31
C ARG A 161 -12.64 3.95 -15.94
N MET A 162 -12.05 3.98 -17.14
CA MET A 162 -11.56 2.78 -17.80
C MET A 162 -10.45 2.11 -17.01
N VAL A 163 -9.51 2.90 -16.45
CA VAL A 163 -8.45 2.38 -15.55
C VAL A 163 -9.07 1.76 -14.29
N ALA A 164 -10.03 2.45 -13.65
CA ALA A 164 -10.72 1.93 -12.48
C ALA A 164 -11.45 0.61 -12.79
N LYS A 165 -12.11 0.51 -13.95
CA LYS A 165 -12.85 -0.69 -14.38
C LYS A 165 -11.92 -1.89 -14.56
N VAL A 166 -10.75 -1.71 -15.17
CA VAL A 166 -9.78 -2.80 -15.35
C VAL A 166 -9.27 -3.28 -14.00
N SER A 167 -8.89 -2.37 -13.10
CA SER A 167 -8.45 -2.71 -11.74
C SER A 167 -9.55 -3.33 -10.89
N ALA A 168 -10.81 -2.93 -11.11
CA ALA A 168 -12.00 -3.53 -10.49
C ALA A 168 -12.44 -4.87 -11.12
N ASN A 169 -11.64 -5.47 -12.00
CA ASN A 169 -11.96 -6.70 -12.73
C ASN A 169 -13.27 -6.63 -13.55
N GLY A 170 -13.53 -5.49 -14.20
CA GLY A 170 -14.68 -5.29 -15.08
C GLY A 170 -15.95 -4.79 -14.38
N ASP A 171 -15.93 -4.55 -13.06
CA ASP A 171 -17.09 -4.05 -12.29
C ASP A 171 -17.33 -2.56 -12.59
N ASP A 172 -18.37 -2.29 -13.39
CA ASP A 172 -18.75 -0.94 -13.81
C ASP A 172 -19.29 -0.11 -12.64
N ASP A 173 -20.07 -0.72 -11.72
CA ASP A 173 -20.64 -0.02 -10.57
C ASP A 173 -19.55 0.43 -9.60
N MET A 174 -18.55 -0.41 -9.37
CA MET A 174 -17.37 -0.08 -8.57
C MET A 174 -16.56 1.03 -9.23
N ALA A 175 -16.31 0.96 -10.54
CA ALA A 175 -15.58 1.99 -11.26
C ALA A 175 -16.29 3.35 -11.18
N ASP A 176 -17.62 3.37 -11.33
CA ASP A 176 -18.42 4.60 -11.24
C ASP A 176 -18.37 5.22 -9.84
N VAL A 177 -18.43 4.41 -8.79
CA VAL A 177 -18.32 4.89 -7.40
C VAL A 177 -16.94 5.45 -7.10
N VAL A 178 -15.87 4.80 -7.58
CA VAL A 178 -14.50 5.31 -7.42
C VAL A 178 -14.33 6.65 -8.13
N ILE A 179 -14.78 6.79 -9.37
CA ILE A 179 -14.69 8.06 -10.10
C ILE A 179 -15.53 9.15 -9.42
N LYS A 180 -16.72 8.82 -8.96
CA LYS A 180 -17.56 9.76 -8.20
C LYS A 180 -16.88 10.22 -6.91
N ALA A 181 -16.11 9.34 -6.24
CA ALA A 181 -15.32 9.73 -5.09
C ALA A 181 -14.26 10.80 -5.47
N PHE A 182 -13.55 10.61 -6.58
CA PHE A 182 -12.57 11.61 -7.06
C PHE A 182 -13.24 12.89 -7.58
N GLU A 183 -14.43 12.83 -8.16
CA GLU A 183 -15.21 14.04 -8.53
C GLU A 183 -15.56 14.90 -7.30
N MET A 184 -15.88 14.25 -6.16
CA MET A 184 -16.23 14.96 -4.91
C MET A 184 -15.04 15.66 -4.27
N ILE A 185 -13.83 15.07 -4.35
CA ILE A 185 -12.64 15.55 -3.62
C ILE A 185 -11.58 16.17 -4.54
N GLY A 186 -11.83 16.16 -5.86
CA GLY A 186 -10.90 16.61 -6.88
C GLY A 186 -9.92 15.51 -7.36
N PHE A 187 -9.52 15.61 -8.63
CA PHE A 187 -8.57 14.71 -9.27
C PHE A 187 -7.11 15.15 -9.00
N GLY A 188 -6.64 14.98 -7.78
CA GLY A 188 -5.28 15.37 -7.39
C GLY A 188 -4.53 14.24 -6.66
N ASP A 189 -3.22 14.35 -6.59
CA ASP A 189 -2.36 13.40 -5.85
C ASP A 189 -2.71 13.35 -4.35
N SER A 190 -3.27 14.43 -3.81
CA SER A 190 -3.68 14.56 -2.40
C SER A 190 -5.10 14.08 -2.11
N SER A 191 -5.85 13.64 -3.12
CA SER A 191 -7.22 13.14 -2.96
C SER A 191 -7.26 11.95 -2.02
N HIS A 192 -8.10 12.02 -0.97
CA HIS A 192 -8.17 11.00 0.07
C HIS A 192 -9.50 10.25 -0.01
N VAL A 193 -9.41 8.95 -0.29
CA VAL A 193 -10.56 8.04 -0.30
C VAL A 193 -10.40 7.06 0.85
N THR A 194 -11.42 6.96 1.70
CA THR A 194 -11.52 5.97 2.78
C THR A 194 -12.54 4.91 2.40
N ILE A 195 -12.30 3.66 2.82
CA ILE A 195 -13.19 2.54 2.51
C ILE A 195 -13.76 2.00 3.82
N LYS A 196 -15.08 1.82 3.86
CA LYS A 196 -15.80 1.26 5.00
C LYS A 196 -16.54 -0.01 4.58
N GLU A 197 -16.43 -1.06 5.39
CA GLU A 197 -17.16 -2.32 5.20
C GLU A 197 -18.44 -2.32 6.02
N VAL A 198 -19.57 -2.73 5.41
CA VAL A 198 -20.88 -2.86 6.09
C VAL A 198 -21.56 -4.15 5.66
N SER A 199 -21.86 -5.02 6.64
CA SER A 199 -22.56 -6.27 6.39
C SER A 199 -24.07 -6.07 6.17
N GLY A 200 -24.67 -6.81 5.25
CA GLY A 200 -26.12 -6.99 5.14
C GLY A 200 -26.78 -6.51 3.85
N ALA A 201 -26.17 -5.63 3.07
CA ALA A 201 -26.64 -5.22 1.74
C ALA A 201 -25.60 -5.65 0.68
N TYR A 202 -25.86 -5.33 -0.57
CA TYR A 202 -24.90 -5.48 -1.67
C TYR A 202 -24.79 -4.15 -2.41
N GLY A 203 -23.60 -3.83 -2.89
CA GLY A 203 -23.34 -2.64 -3.68
C GLY A 203 -22.33 -1.69 -3.06
N TYR A 204 -22.30 -0.49 -3.58
CA TYR A 204 -21.34 0.55 -3.21
C TYR A 204 -22.06 1.88 -3.03
N GLU A 205 -21.66 2.64 -2.04
CA GLU A 205 -22.10 4.02 -1.84
C GLU A 205 -20.90 4.93 -1.64
N VAL A 206 -21.00 6.18 -2.04
CA VAL A 206 -19.96 7.18 -1.82
C VAL A 206 -20.57 8.43 -1.20
N ASP A 207 -20.00 8.83 -0.07
CA ASP A 207 -20.36 10.04 0.66
C ASP A 207 -19.15 10.96 0.80
N PRO A 208 -19.34 12.28 0.67
CA PRO A 208 -18.29 13.23 1.09
C PRO A 208 -18.17 13.18 2.62
N ILE A 209 -16.95 13.22 3.12
CA ILE A 209 -16.67 13.45 4.53
C ILE A 209 -15.84 14.73 4.62
N GLU A 210 -16.29 15.67 5.42
CA GLU A 210 -15.49 16.82 5.77
C GLU A 210 -14.36 16.38 6.72
N GLY A 211 -13.12 16.69 6.34
CA GLY A 211 -11.97 16.26 7.12
C GLY A 211 -10.64 16.60 6.49
N LEU A 212 -9.57 16.51 7.28
CA LEU A 212 -8.19 16.76 6.86
C LEU A 212 -7.37 15.46 6.84
N PRO A 213 -6.88 15.02 5.66
CA PRO A 213 -6.01 13.86 5.55
C PRO A 213 -4.57 14.21 5.95
N ILE A 214 -3.93 13.32 6.72
CA ILE A 214 -2.57 13.48 7.22
C ILE A 214 -1.72 12.31 6.71
N PRO A 215 -0.57 12.57 6.05
CA PRO A 215 0.27 11.55 5.44
C PRO A 215 1.21 10.85 6.46
N ILE A 216 0.78 10.72 7.70
CA ILE A 216 1.50 10.03 8.78
C ILE A 216 0.52 9.16 9.55
N GLY A 217 0.91 7.92 9.83
CA GLY A 217 0.15 6.97 10.62
C GLY A 217 0.76 6.66 11.98
N TYR A 218 0.18 5.68 12.67
CA TYR A 218 0.59 5.31 14.01
C TYR A 218 1.97 4.64 14.05
N GLU A 219 2.42 3.94 13.00
CA GLU A 219 3.71 3.25 13.01
C GLU A 219 4.87 4.25 13.10
N GLU A 220 4.84 5.31 12.32
CA GLU A 220 5.85 6.36 12.34
C GLU A 220 5.80 7.20 13.63
N SER A 221 4.59 7.50 14.09
CA SER A 221 4.37 8.38 15.25
C SER A 221 4.66 7.70 16.58
N MET A 222 4.30 6.42 16.73
CA MET A 222 4.31 5.70 18.01
C MET A 222 5.43 4.64 18.09
N GLY A 223 6.13 4.39 16.98
CA GLY A 223 7.25 3.45 16.89
C GLY A 223 6.88 2.06 17.42
N LYS A 224 7.70 1.50 18.29
CA LYS A 224 7.48 0.15 18.88
C LYS A 224 6.23 0.01 19.75
N PHE A 225 5.56 1.11 20.12
CA PHE A 225 4.36 1.10 20.95
C PHE A 225 3.06 1.17 20.13
N HIS A 226 3.15 1.24 18.81
CA HIS A 226 1.99 1.47 17.93
C HIS A 226 0.83 0.49 18.15
N THR A 227 1.11 -0.79 18.38
CA THR A 227 0.08 -1.80 18.62
C THR A 227 -0.78 -1.54 19.85
N MET A 228 -0.24 -0.84 20.86
CA MET A 228 -0.95 -0.51 22.08
C MET A 228 -1.97 0.63 21.91
N PHE A 229 -1.87 1.38 20.83
CA PHE A 229 -2.80 2.47 20.50
C PHE A 229 -3.92 2.05 19.53
N ILE A 230 -3.91 0.82 19.03
CA ILE A 230 -4.98 0.29 18.18
C ILE A 230 -6.14 -0.13 19.07
N ASN A 231 -7.23 0.65 19.06
CA ASN A 231 -8.44 0.37 19.84
C ASN A 231 -9.60 -0.19 18.98
N ASP A 232 -9.46 -0.15 17.65
CA ASP A 232 -10.35 -0.83 16.70
C ASP A 232 -9.53 -1.91 15.98
N GLN A 233 -9.51 -3.10 16.58
CA GLN A 233 -8.72 -4.24 16.09
C GLN A 233 -9.28 -4.81 14.77
N ALA A 234 -10.58 -4.69 14.54
CA ALA A 234 -11.19 -5.21 13.33
C ALA A 234 -10.69 -4.45 12.09
N ASN A 235 -10.53 -3.14 12.20
CA ASN A 235 -10.07 -2.26 11.13
C ASN A 235 -8.58 -1.88 11.26
N GLN A 236 -7.85 -2.45 12.24
CA GLN A 236 -6.44 -2.16 12.51
C GLN A 236 -6.14 -0.65 12.59
N ARG A 237 -6.99 0.09 13.33
CA ARG A 237 -6.88 1.55 13.46
C ARG A 237 -6.96 2.02 14.92
N CYS A 238 -6.43 3.20 15.16
CA CYS A 238 -6.71 3.99 16.35
C CYS A 238 -7.84 4.96 16.01
N PHE A 239 -8.96 4.90 16.74
CA PHE A 239 -10.11 5.78 16.52
C PHE A 239 -10.49 6.50 17.79
N LEU A 240 -10.64 7.83 17.71
CA LEU A 240 -11.07 8.69 18.83
C LEU A 240 -12.28 9.52 18.41
N GLU A 241 -13.32 9.47 19.21
CA GLU A 241 -14.52 10.31 19.06
C GLU A 241 -14.32 11.67 19.76
N ASN A 242 -14.79 12.75 19.12
CA ASN A 242 -14.75 14.12 19.65
C ASN A 242 -13.40 14.54 20.23
N PRO A 243 -12.27 14.39 19.48
CA PRO A 243 -10.95 14.66 20.00
C PRO A 243 -10.68 16.16 20.18
N LEU A 244 -9.83 16.47 21.17
CA LEU A 244 -9.14 17.75 21.31
C LEU A 244 -7.75 17.64 20.69
N PHE A 245 -7.18 18.74 20.20
CA PHE A 245 -5.87 18.75 19.55
C PHE A 245 -4.89 19.65 20.30
N LEU A 246 -3.77 19.08 20.71
CA LEU A 246 -2.64 19.82 21.27
C LEU A 246 -1.54 19.89 20.20
N LEU A 247 -1.29 21.08 19.66
CA LEU A 247 -0.30 21.33 18.62
C LEU A 247 0.96 21.95 19.25
N TYR A 248 2.08 21.23 19.17
CA TYR A 248 3.33 21.67 19.81
C TYR A 248 4.51 21.72 18.83
N ASP A 249 5.05 22.94 18.64
CA ASP A 249 6.24 23.19 17.82
C ASP A 249 7.52 22.86 18.61
N GLY A 250 7.79 21.58 18.76
CA GLY A 250 8.93 21.07 19.47
C GLY A 250 8.84 19.57 19.76
N GLN A 251 9.81 19.07 20.51
CA GLN A 251 9.85 17.68 20.94
C GLN A 251 9.36 17.56 22.41
N ILE A 252 8.48 16.59 22.67
CA ILE A 252 7.98 16.29 24.01
C ILE A 252 8.78 15.12 24.59
N SER A 253 9.68 15.40 25.52
CA SER A 253 10.55 14.38 26.12
C SER A 253 9.93 13.69 27.34
N ASP A 254 9.08 14.39 28.09
CA ASP A 254 8.47 13.92 29.33
C ASP A 254 7.06 14.46 29.53
N MET A 255 6.34 13.86 30.49
CA MET A 255 4.97 14.23 30.85
C MET A 255 4.85 15.63 31.48
N MET A 256 5.91 16.17 32.04
CA MET A 256 5.85 17.49 32.72
C MET A 256 5.54 18.62 31.73
N THR A 257 5.99 18.48 30.49
CA THR A 257 5.75 19.46 29.42
C THR A 257 4.26 19.73 29.19
N VAL A 258 3.43 18.69 29.28
CA VAL A 258 1.99 18.76 28.97
C VAL A 258 1.08 18.53 30.20
N SER A 259 1.64 18.25 31.35
CA SER A 259 0.90 17.85 32.56
C SER A 259 -0.18 18.83 33.00
N ASN A 260 0.06 20.14 32.89
CA ASN A 260 -0.91 21.15 33.30
C ASN A 260 -2.19 21.10 32.47
N ILE A 261 -2.07 21.09 31.15
CA ILE A 261 -3.24 21.05 30.24
C ILE A 261 -3.96 19.70 30.32
N LEU A 262 -3.24 18.59 30.45
CA LEU A 262 -3.84 17.27 30.62
C LEU A 262 -4.63 17.16 31.92
N THR A 263 -4.12 17.78 33.00
CA THR A 263 -4.82 17.85 34.29
C THR A 263 -6.11 18.67 34.16
N LYS A 264 -6.07 19.84 33.50
CA LYS A 264 -7.25 20.67 33.27
C LYS A 264 -8.33 19.90 32.51
N VAL A 265 -7.98 19.19 31.39
CA VAL A 265 -8.93 18.39 30.63
C VAL A 265 -9.46 17.23 31.46
N GLY A 266 -8.60 16.53 32.20
CA GLY A 266 -9.00 15.42 33.07
C GLY A 266 -9.95 15.84 34.20
N MET A 267 -9.73 17.00 34.81
CA MET A 267 -10.63 17.57 35.81
C MET A 267 -11.97 17.94 35.21
N ALA A 268 -12.01 18.68 34.09
CA ALA A 268 -13.24 19.06 33.42
C ALA A 268 -14.08 17.84 33.01
N TYR A 269 -13.45 16.75 32.55
CA TYR A 269 -14.14 15.50 32.24
C TYR A 269 -14.70 14.82 33.51
N THR A 270 -13.91 14.77 34.61
CA THR A 270 -14.31 14.10 35.84
C THR A 270 -15.40 14.87 36.60
N GLU A 271 -15.39 16.19 36.55
CA GLU A 271 -16.38 17.08 37.17
C GLU A 271 -17.67 17.19 36.35
N GLY A 272 -17.66 16.66 35.10
CA GLY A 272 -18.81 16.69 34.19
C GLY A 272 -18.99 18.01 33.44
N ASP A 273 -18.00 18.88 33.47
CA ASP A 273 -17.99 20.16 32.78
C ASP A 273 -17.70 19.99 31.27
N SER A 274 -17.10 18.86 30.89
CA SER A 274 -16.82 18.51 29.50
C SER A 274 -17.02 17.00 29.23
N GLU A 275 -17.64 16.66 28.10
CA GLU A 275 -17.74 15.27 27.63
C GLU A 275 -16.48 14.82 26.89
N LYS A 276 -15.54 15.73 26.59
CA LYS A 276 -14.35 15.47 25.81
C LYS A 276 -13.24 14.88 26.68
N LYS A 277 -12.84 13.67 26.35
CA LYS A 277 -11.77 12.93 27.05
C LYS A 277 -10.62 12.48 26.14
N ASN A 278 -10.75 12.66 24.84
CA ASN A 278 -9.79 12.20 23.87
C ASN A 278 -8.92 13.37 23.40
N ILE A 279 -7.60 13.20 23.43
CA ILE A 279 -6.64 14.24 23.05
C ILE A 279 -5.67 13.64 22.03
N VAL A 280 -5.50 14.31 20.88
CA VAL A 280 -4.44 14.02 19.93
C VAL A 280 -3.36 15.08 20.09
N ILE A 281 -2.14 14.66 20.33
CA ILE A 281 -0.99 15.57 20.45
C ILE A 281 -0.17 15.47 19.17
N PHE A 282 0.04 16.59 18.49
CA PHE A 282 1.00 16.69 17.38
C PHE A 282 2.26 17.42 17.84
N ALA A 283 3.42 16.76 17.67
CA ALA A 283 4.72 17.30 18.01
C ALA A 283 5.80 16.82 17.05
N HIS A 284 7.00 17.39 17.07
CA HIS A 284 8.10 16.96 16.22
C HIS A 284 8.62 15.56 16.56
N GLY A 285 8.40 15.10 17.78
CA GLY A 285 8.79 13.78 18.27
C GLY A 285 8.57 13.63 19.76
N TYR A 286 8.76 12.41 20.25
CA TYR A 286 8.48 12.04 21.62
C TYR A 286 9.62 11.28 22.29
N GLY A 287 9.83 11.51 23.59
CA GLY A 287 10.71 10.69 24.40
C GLY A 287 10.12 9.29 24.64
N GLU A 288 10.95 8.26 24.68
CA GLU A 288 10.52 6.87 24.88
C GLU A 288 9.76 6.67 26.21
N GLY A 289 10.18 7.37 27.27
CA GLY A 289 9.49 7.35 28.57
C GLY A 289 8.08 7.93 28.51
N PHE A 290 7.90 9.00 27.73
CA PHE A 290 6.59 9.61 27.49
C PHE A 290 5.65 8.65 26.75
N LEU A 291 6.12 8.05 25.62
CA LEU A 291 5.35 7.08 24.85
C LEU A 291 4.96 5.85 25.71
N THR A 292 5.88 5.37 26.54
CA THR A 292 5.59 4.23 27.44
C THR A 292 4.45 4.56 28.42
N GLN A 293 4.46 5.76 29.01
CA GLN A 293 3.39 6.16 29.94
C GLN A 293 2.03 6.30 29.25
N LEU A 294 2.00 6.84 28.03
CA LEU A 294 0.77 6.93 27.26
C LEU A 294 0.23 5.55 26.88
N ALA A 295 1.10 4.68 26.36
CA ALA A 295 0.74 3.34 25.89
C ALA A 295 0.16 2.45 27.00
N ILE A 296 0.72 2.51 28.22
CA ILE A 296 0.21 1.73 29.37
C ILE A 296 -1.21 2.20 29.80
N ASN A 297 -1.54 3.46 29.55
CA ASN A 297 -2.82 4.06 29.96
C ASN A 297 -3.86 4.13 28.84
N PHE A 298 -3.57 3.61 27.65
CA PHE A 298 -4.48 3.66 26.51
C PHE A 298 -4.97 2.24 26.12
N PRO A 299 -6.27 2.05 25.77
CA PRO A 299 -7.38 2.99 26.01
C PRO A 299 -7.88 2.91 27.45
N ASN A 300 -8.30 4.05 28.02
CA ASN A 300 -8.85 4.10 29.37
C ASN A 300 -10.30 4.63 29.34
N PRO A 301 -11.28 3.82 29.75
CA PRO A 301 -12.69 4.24 29.74
C PRO A 301 -13.02 5.31 30.79
N ASN A 302 -12.23 5.40 31.87
CA ASN A 302 -12.52 6.21 33.05
C ASN A 302 -11.74 7.53 33.13
N THR A 303 -10.79 7.75 32.22
CA THR A 303 -9.95 8.94 32.19
C THR A 303 -9.75 9.44 30.77
N ILE A 304 -8.88 10.44 30.61
CA ILE A 304 -8.52 10.95 29.29
C ILE A 304 -7.69 9.94 28.50
N ASN A 305 -7.94 9.85 27.20
CA ASN A 305 -7.15 9.10 26.24
C ASN A 305 -6.25 10.07 25.47
N ILE A 306 -4.98 9.72 25.32
CA ILE A 306 -4.00 10.56 24.67
C ILE A 306 -3.31 9.76 23.57
N VAL A 307 -3.34 10.29 22.34
CA VAL A 307 -2.72 9.70 21.17
C VAL A 307 -1.63 10.63 20.64
N PRO A 308 -0.36 10.19 20.63
CA PRO A 308 0.75 10.98 20.13
C PRO A 308 0.91 10.80 18.61
N MET A 309 0.98 11.90 17.87
CA MET A 309 1.22 11.93 16.43
C MET A 309 2.42 12.82 16.11
N THR A 310 3.34 12.36 15.28
CA THR A 310 4.47 13.17 14.82
C THR A 310 4.06 14.08 13.66
N THR A 311 4.80 15.18 13.49
CA THR A 311 4.64 16.06 12.34
C THR A 311 5.52 15.61 11.17
N PRO A 312 5.03 15.62 9.91
CA PRO A 312 5.82 15.22 8.75
C PRO A 312 7.02 16.16 8.55
N LEU A 313 8.16 15.57 8.20
CA LEU A 313 9.37 16.31 7.86
C LEU A 313 9.49 16.42 6.35
N ALA A 314 9.53 17.65 5.83
CA ALA A 314 9.82 17.92 4.44
C ALA A 314 11.15 18.70 4.31
N PRO A 315 11.85 18.64 3.16
CA PRO A 315 13.14 19.30 2.96
C PRO A 315 13.03 20.83 2.77
N PHE A 316 12.02 21.45 3.38
CA PHE A 316 11.76 22.90 3.31
C PHE A 316 11.84 23.51 4.70
N ALA A 317 12.22 24.79 4.76
CA ALA A 317 12.35 25.51 6.02
C ALA A 317 11.04 25.53 6.80
N ASN A 318 11.13 25.23 8.11
CA ASN A 318 9.99 25.23 9.04
C ASN A 318 8.82 24.33 8.60
N SER A 319 9.07 23.27 7.82
CA SER A 319 8.02 22.39 7.29
C SER A 319 7.09 21.83 8.37
N GLN A 320 7.64 21.45 9.52
CA GLN A 320 6.86 20.92 10.64
C GLN A 320 5.97 21.99 11.30
N LEU A 321 6.49 23.20 11.50
CA LEU A 321 5.69 24.33 11.99
C LEU A 321 4.59 24.70 10.97
N GLN A 322 4.92 24.72 9.68
CA GLN A 322 3.96 24.99 8.61
C GLN A 322 2.82 23.96 8.60
N PHE A 323 3.12 22.70 8.85
CA PHE A 323 2.11 21.66 8.99
C PHE A 323 1.24 21.87 10.25
N LEU A 324 1.83 22.24 11.38
CA LEU A 324 1.06 22.57 12.59
C LEU A 324 0.13 23.78 12.37
N MET A 325 0.54 24.75 11.56
CA MET A 325 -0.31 25.89 11.19
C MET A 325 -1.49 25.45 10.30
N ASP A 326 -1.29 24.46 9.41
CA ASP A 326 -2.37 23.86 8.63
C ASP A 326 -3.39 23.16 9.53
N LEU A 327 -2.90 22.38 10.50
CA LEU A 327 -3.75 21.75 11.52
C LEU A 327 -4.49 22.79 12.37
N SER A 328 -3.82 23.87 12.76
CA SER A 328 -4.41 24.98 13.51
C SER A 328 -5.56 25.64 12.76
N ALA A 329 -5.37 25.92 11.48
CA ALA A 329 -6.41 26.49 10.63
C ALA A 329 -7.63 25.56 10.49
N PHE A 330 -7.40 24.25 10.41
CA PHE A 330 -8.47 23.27 10.26
C PHE A 330 -9.21 22.95 11.57
N THR A 331 -8.47 22.74 12.68
CA THR A 331 -9.03 22.30 13.96
C THR A 331 -9.43 23.45 14.90
N GLY A 332 -8.98 24.69 14.62
CA GLY A 332 -9.10 25.81 15.52
C GLY A 332 -8.17 25.73 16.75
N ALA A 333 -7.29 24.72 16.83
CA ALA A 333 -6.35 24.57 17.93
C ALA A 333 -5.17 25.54 17.82
N LYS A 334 -4.69 26.07 18.94
CA LYS A 334 -3.53 26.96 19.00
C LYS A 334 -2.23 26.18 18.92
N VAL A 335 -1.25 26.70 18.15
CA VAL A 335 0.11 26.15 18.11
C VAL A 335 0.92 26.70 19.27
N PHE A 336 1.45 25.82 20.12
CA PHE A 336 2.34 26.15 21.23
C PHE A 336 3.79 25.90 20.85
N GLY A 337 4.71 26.68 21.46
CA GLY A 337 6.15 26.58 21.16
C GLY A 337 6.96 27.52 22.05
N LEU A 338 7.97 28.19 21.43
CA LEU A 338 8.88 29.07 22.17
C LEU A 338 8.20 30.34 22.73
N GLN A 339 7.19 30.88 22.05
CA GLN A 339 6.51 32.11 22.45
C GLN A 339 5.33 31.80 23.38
N ASP A 340 4.47 30.87 23.00
CA ASP A 340 3.31 30.45 23.76
C ASP A 340 3.61 29.11 24.44
N LYS A 341 3.69 29.10 25.77
CA LYS A 341 4.04 27.89 26.51
C LYS A 341 2.82 27.02 26.75
N VAL A 342 2.97 25.70 26.56
CA VAL A 342 1.91 24.71 26.85
C VAL A 342 1.44 24.79 28.30
N ALA A 343 2.31 25.22 29.22
CA ALA A 343 1.98 25.41 30.63
C ALA A 343 0.86 26.44 30.89
N ASP A 344 0.71 27.40 29.98
CA ASP A 344 -0.30 28.46 30.05
C ASP A 344 -1.58 28.11 29.24
N ALA A 345 -1.62 26.95 28.59
CA ALA A 345 -2.73 26.51 27.73
C ALA A 345 -4.03 26.32 28.55
N ASN A 346 -5.15 26.65 27.88
CA ASN A 346 -6.50 26.39 28.36
C ASN A 346 -7.20 25.36 27.42
N ILE A 347 -8.31 24.79 27.88
CA ILE A 347 -9.07 23.78 27.11
C ILE A 347 -9.57 24.38 25.80
N GLU A 348 -9.93 25.64 25.77
CA GLU A 348 -10.40 26.39 24.59
C GLU A 348 -9.32 26.48 23.51
N ASP A 349 -8.04 26.48 23.89
CA ASP A 349 -6.90 26.51 22.97
C ASP A 349 -6.66 25.18 22.23
N LEU A 350 -7.36 24.10 22.63
CA LEU A 350 -7.21 22.76 22.04
C LEU A 350 -8.15 22.50 20.84
N GLY A 351 -8.80 23.53 20.34
CA GLY A 351 -9.74 23.44 19.23
C GLY A 351 -11.09 22.82 19.61
N ASN A 352 -12.03 22.96 18.68
CA ASN A 352 -13.39 22.47 18.85
C ASN A 352 -14.00 22.14 17.48
N GLY A 353 -15.07 21.35 17.46
CA GLY A 353 -15.81 21.05 16.22
C GLY A 353 -15.41 19.76 15.53
N MET A 354 -14.27 19.15 15.85
CA MET A 354 -13.88 17.88 15.27
C MET A 354 -14.70 16.74 15.88
N THR A 355 -15.24 15.88 15.01
CA THR A 355 -16.11 14.75 15.38
C THR A 355 -15.31 13.45 15.55
N GLY A 356 -14.14 13.33 14.91
CA GLY A 356 -13.33 12.14 14.99
C GLY A 356 -11.87 12.34 14.61
N PHE A 357 -11.06 11.39 15.04
CA PHE A 357 -9.69 11.19 14.57
C PHE A 357 -9.47 9.71 14.36
N GLU A 358 -8.94 9.35 13.21
CA GLU A 358 -8.53 7.99 12.92
C GLU A 358 -7.08 7.93 12.42
N ALA A 359 -6.34 6.96 12.92
CA ALA A 359 -4.98 6.68 12.46
C ALA A 359 -4.84 5.22 12.06
N TYR A 360 -4.39 5.02 10.85
CA TYR A 360 -3.96 3.74 10.29
C TYR A 360 -2.43 3.65 10.34
N ARG A 361 -1.89 2.55 9.83
CA ARG A 361 -0.46 2.28 9.88
C ARG A 361 0.40 3.42 9.34
N PHE A 362 0.05 3.96 8.16
CA PHE A 362 0.84 4.96 7.43
C PHE A 362 0.10 6.27 7.14
N ARG A 363 -1.13 6.40 7.58
CA ARG A 363 -1.96 7.59 7.35
C ARG A 363 -2.87 7.85 8.54
N SER A 364 -3.33 9.07 8.67
CA SER A 364 -4.38 9.44 9.62
C SER A 364 -5.29 10.51 9.04
N THR A 365 -6.44 10.72 9.68
CA THR A 365 -7.49 11.62 9.23
C THR A 365 -8.11 12.32 10.43
N ILE A 366 -8.25 13.63 10.35
CA ILE A 366 -9.10 14.41 11.26
C ILE A 366 -10.46 14.55 10.59
N ILE A 367 -11.53 14.15 11.27
CA ILE A 367 -12.91 14.16 10.77
C ILE A 367 -13.68 15.25 11.49
N GLY A 368 -14.39 16.10 10.74
CA GLY A 368 -15.22 17.18 11.26
C GLY A 368 -15.17 18.42 10.40
N ASP A 369 -16.04 19.36 10.74
CA ASP A 369 -16.20 20.61 10.01
C ASP A 369 -15.16 21.63 10.47
N SER A 370 -14.39 22.16 9.54
CA SER A 370 -13.44 23.22 9.82
C SER A 370 -14.13 24.59 9.92
N ASP A 371 -13.49 25.54 10.59
CA ASP A 371 -13.89 26.95 10.48
C ASP A 371 -13.49 27.49 9.10
N GLU A 372 -14.47 27.67 8.23
CA GLU A 372 -14.26 28.17 6.85
C GLU A 372 -13.39 29.43 6.82
N THR A 373 -13.59 30.36 7.76
CA THR A 373 -12.85 31.62 7.80
C THR A 373 -11.35 31.39 8.04
N ASN A 374 -10.99 30.52 8.98
CA ASN A 374 -9.59 30.20 9.28
C ASN A 374 -8.92 29.45 8.12
N VAL A 375 -9.67 28.53 7.49
CA VAL A 375 -9.20 27.78 6.33
C VAL A 375 -8.99 28.71 5.14
N GLU A 376 -9.93 29.62 4.83
CA GLU A 376 -9.79 30.59 3.74
C GLU A 376 -8.55 31.47 3.90
N VAL A 377 -8.30 31.98 5.11
CA VAL A 377 -7.11 32.78 5.41
C VAL A 377 -5.84 31.95 5.13
N ARG A 378 -5.81 30.70 5.59
CA ARG A 378 -4.67 29.81 5.38
C ARG A 378 -4.44 29.47 3.91
N VAL A 379 -5.50 29.21 3.18
CA VAL A 379 -5.48 28.97 1.72
C VAL A 379 -4.85 30.16 0.99
N GLU A 380 -5.21 31.38 1.33
CA GLU A 380 -4.68 32.58 0.71
C GLU A 380 -3.19 32.81 1.03
N GLU A 381 -2.77 32.49 2.27
CA GLU A 381 -1.36 32.46 2.64
C GLU A 381 -0.56 31.44 1.82
N LEU A 382 -1.07 30.23 1.66
CA LEU A 382 -0.41 29.18 0.88
C LEU A 382 -0.31 29.52 -0.60
N LYS A 383 -1.35 30.13 -1.20
CA LYS A 383 -1.31 30.64 -2.58
C LYS A 383 -0.22 31.69 -2.75
N THR A 384 -0.15 32.65 -1.83
CA THR A 384 0.88 33.70 -1.84
C THR A 384 2.29 33.10 -1.70
N GLN A 385 2.47 32.11 -0.82
CA GLN A 385 3.74 31.38 -0.68
C GLN A 385 4.11 30.64 -1.96
N LYS A 386 3.15 29.96 -2.62
CA LYS A 386 3.35 29.24 -3.88
C LYS A 386 3.79 30.17 -5.02
N GLU A 387 3.21 31.35 -5.12
CA GLU A 387 3.61 32.37 -6.11
C GLU A 387 5.06 32.82 -5.91
N ASN A 388 5.49 32.97 -4.65
CA ASN A 388 6.82 33.43 -4.26
C ASN A 388 7.85 32.30 -4.10
N ALA A 389 7.46 31.05 -4.32
CA ALA A 389 8.34 29.90 -4.12
C ALA A 389 9.54 29.89 -5.07
N ALA A 390 10.72 29.65 -4.52
CA ALA A 390 12.00 29.74 -5.24
C ALA A 390 12.28 28.56 -6.16
N SER A 391 11.64 27.39 -5.92
CA SER A 391 11.87 26.17 -6.69
C SER A 391 10.57 25.50 -7.11
N GLN A 392 10.62 24.69 -8.18
CA GLN A 392 9.48 23.89 -8.62
C GLN A 392 9.08 22.84 -7.56
N ALA A 393 10.05 22.27 -6.85
CA ALA A 393 9.79 21.32 -5.77
C ALA A 393 9.01 21.96 -4.61
N GLU A 394 9.34 23.21 -4.26
CA GLU A 394 8.63 23.98 -3.23
C GLU A 394 7.20 24.31 -3.68
N LYS A 395 7.01 24.67 -4.95
CA LYS A 395 5.68 24.91 -5.53
C LYS A 395 4.81 23.67 -5.45
N MET A 396 5.33 22.51 -5.81
CA MET A 396 4.60 21.24 -5.72
C MET A 396 4.24 20.89 -4.27
N TRP A 397 5.15 21.09 -3.32
CA TRP A 397 4.88 20.86 -1.90
C TRP A 397 3.79 21.78 -1.35
N LEU A 398 3.79 23.07 -1.73
CA LEU A 398 2.75 24.01 -1.36
C LEU A 398 1.40 23.69 -2.02
N GLU A 399 1.42 23.19 -3.26
CA GLU A 399 0.23 22.75 -3.98
C GLU A 399 -0.39 21.52 -3.33
N GLU A 400 0.41 20.55 -2.92
CA GLU A 400 -0.03 19.37 -2.16
C GLU A 400 -0.72 19.79 -0.85
N ARG A 401 -0.14 20.71 -0.09
CA ARG A 401 -0.73 21.22 1.17
C ARG A 401 -2.04 21.96 0.92
N LEU A 402 -2.06 22.79 -0.13
CA LEU A 402 -3.27 23.51 -0.54
C LEU A 402 -4.40 22.52 -0.85
N GLY A 403 -4.11 21.48 -1.65
CA GLY A 403 -5.07 20.44 -1.98
C GLY A 403 -5.60 19.69 -0.75
N LYS A 404 -4.76 19.41 0.25
CA LYS A 404 -5.18 18.75 1.49
C LYS A 404 -6.12 19.59 2.36
N ILE A 405 -5.89 20.90 2.43
CA ILE A 405 -6.73 21.80 3.24
C ILE A 405 -8.07 22.10 2.55
N THR A 406 -8.07 22.21 1.21
CA THR A 406 -9.26 22.52 0.42
C THR A 406 -10.04 21.29 -0.04
N GLY A 407 -9.37 20.12 -0.12
CA GLY A 407 -9.95 18.86 -0.57
C GLY A 407 -10.67 18.16 0.56
N GLY A 408 -11.92 17.75 0.34
CA GLY A 408 -12.65 16.88 1.25
C GLY A 408 -12.09 15.44 1.23
N ILE A 409 -12.69 14.57 2.04
CA ILE A 409 -12.46 13.12 2.03
C ILE A 409 -13.69 12.45 1.43
N ALA A 410 -13.49 11.55 0.48
CA ALA A 410 -14.56 10.68 0.04
C ALA A 410 -14.54 9.37 0.81
N LYS A 411 -15.70 8.94 1.30
CA LYS A 411 -15.88 7.63 1.93
C LYS A 411 -16.66 6.72 0.98
N ILE A 412 -16.01 5.66 0.53
CA ILE A 412 -16.70 4.58 -0.19
C ILE A 412 -17.14 3.54 0.84
N THR A 413 -18.44 3.29 0.91
CA THR A 413 -19.01 2.22 1.72
C THR A 413 -19.23 1.00 0.84
N VAL A 414 -18.63 -0.12 1.21
CA VAL A 414 -18.76 -1.40 0.53
C VAL A 414 -19.72 -2.28 1.31
N TYR A 415 -20.71 -2.83 0.63
CA TYR A 415 -21.71 -3.72 1.22
C TYR A 415 -21.53 -5.15 0.73
N GLY A 416 -21.71 -6.14 1.61
CA GLY A 416 -21.61 -7.56 1.25
C GLY A 416 -22.27 -8.48 2.26
N GLY A 417 -22.69 -9.67 1.80
CA GLY A 417 -23.41 -10.65 2.61
C GLY A 417 -22.54 -11.48 3.54
N SER A 418 -21.25 -11.61 3.24
CA SER A 418 -20.30 -12.36 4.04
C SER A 418 -18.98 -11.58 4.24
N ASN A 419 -18.25 -11.90 5.32
CA ASN A 419 -16.95 -11.27 5.58
C ASN A 419 -15.93 -11.51 4.45
N GLY A 420 -16.02 -12.65 3.75
CA GLY A 420 -15.16 -12.94 2.61
C GLY A 420 -15.44 -12.06 1.41
N GLU A 421 -16.72 -11.86 1.08
CA GLU A 421 -17.15 -10.96 0.00
C GLU A 421 -16.82 -9.50 0.31
N LEU A 422 -17.06 -9.06 1.54
CA LEU A 422 -16.72 -7.71 2.00
C LEU A 422 -15.23 -7.43 1.83
N LYS A 423 -14.40 -8.35 2.29
CA LYS A 423 -12.95 -8.18 2.21
C LYS A 423 -12.45 -8.16 0.77
N GLU A 424 -12.97 -9.04 -0.08
CA GLU A 424 -12.63 -9.09 -1.49
C GLU A 424 -13.07 -7.81 -2.23
N ALA A 425 -14.28 -7.34 -1.97
CA ALA A 425 -14.77 -6.09 -2.54
C ALA A 425 -14.00 -4.86 -2.02
N HIS A 426 -13.62 -4.85 -0.74
CA HIS A 426 -12.75 -3.83 -0.16
C HIS A 426 -11.39 -3.77 -0.86
N ASP A 427 -10.72 -4.93 -0.99
CA ASP A 427 -9.39 -5.04 -1.62
C ASP A 427 -9.47 -4.54 -3.08
N ARG A 428 -10.54 -4.89 -3.83
CA ARG A 428 -10.76 -4.39 -5.20
C ARG A 428 -11.01 -2.87 -5.29
N VAL A 429 -11.79 -2.31 -4.38
CA VAL A 429 -11.99 -0.85 -4.33
C VAL A 429 -10.67 -0.15 -4.02
N GLU A 430 -9.85 -0.69 -3.10
CA GLU A 430 -8.54 -0.16 -2.77
C GLU A 430 -7.62 -0.16 -4.00
N ASP A 431 -7.56 -1.27 -4.74
CA ASP A 431 -6.79 -1.38 -5.98
C ASP A 431 -7.27 -0.37 -7.04
N ALA A 432 -8.58 -0.24 -7.24
CA ALA A 432 -9.14 0.72 -8.20
C ALA A 432 -8.83 2.19 -7.81
N VAL A 433 -8.95 2.55 -6.53
CA VAL A 433 -8.56 3.87 -6.02
C VAL A 433 -7.06 4.14 -6.22
N CYS A 434 -6.21 3.15 -5.92
CA CYS A 434 -4.77 3.25 -6.12
C CYS A 434 -4.40 3.38 -7.60
N SER A 435 -5.04 2.62 -8.49
CA SER A 435 -4.81 2.68 -9.93
C SER A 435 -5.23 4.02 -10.53
N VAL A 436 -6.38 4.58 -10.12
CA VAL A 436 -6.82 5.92 -10.53
C VAL A 436 -5.82 6.99 -10.07
N ARG A 437 -5.41 6.96 -8.80
CA ARG A 437 -4.40 7.89 -8.26
C ARG A 437 -3.07 7.80 -9.02
N SER A 438 -2.61 6.58 -9.29
CA SER A 438 -1.40 6.32 -10.06
C SER A 438 -1.51 6.84 -11.50
N ALA A 439 -2.67 6.67 -12.16
CA ALA A 439 -2.92 7.20 -13.49
C ALA A 439 -2.96 8.74 -13.51
N ILE A 440 -3.53 9.39 -12.50
CA ILE A 440 -3.47 10.85 -12.34
C ILE A 440 -2.02 11.32 -12.26
N SER A 441 -1.17 10.61 -11.51
CA SER A 441 0.23 11.00 -11.28
C SER A 441 1.12 10.86 -12.53
N LYS A 442 1.03 9.74 -13.26
CA LYS A 442 1.96 9.43 -14.36
C LYS A 442 1.29 9.03 -15.68
N GLY A 443 -0.04 9.07 -15.75
CA GLY A 443 -0.80 8.75 -16.96
C GLY A 443 -1.30 7.31 -17.04
N ALA A 444 -2.00 7.02 -18.13
CA ALA A 444 -2.59 5.71 -18.45
C ALA A 444 -2.01 5.14 -19.75
N LEU A 445 -2.10 3.83 -19.91
CA LEU A 445 -1.60 3.07 -21.05
C LEU A 445 -2.67 2.10 -21.55
N PRO A 446 -2.67 1.73 -22.84
CA PRO A 446 -3.49 0.62 -23.32
C PRO A 446 -3.26 -0.64 -22.46
N GLY A 447 -4.36 -1.19 -21.93
CA GLY A 447 -4.32 -2.35 -21.04
C GLY A 447 -4.27 -3.69 -21.79
N GLY A 448 -4.74 -4.78 -21.13
CA GLY A 448 -4.78 -6.09 -21.77
C GLY A 448 -3.40 -6.63 -22.15
N CYS A 449 -2.38 -6.34 -21.39
CA CYS A 449 -0.97 -6.69 -21.64
C CYS A 449 -0.37 -6.07 -22.93
N ARG A 450 -1.06 -5.11 -23.56
CA ARG A 450 -0.66 -4.56 -24.86
C ARG A 450 0.72 -3.94 -24.85
N VAL A 451 1.03 -3.19 -23.79
CA VAL A 451 2.33 -2.52 -23.66
C VAL A 451 3.48 -3.53 -23.64
N PHE A 452 3.34 -4.63 -22.91
CA PHE A 452 4.37 -5.67 -22.84
C PHE A 452 4.57 -6.36 -24.21
N THR A 453 3.46 -6.67 -24.91
CA THR A 453 3.51 -7.27 -26.25
C THR A 453 4.21 -6.33 -27.24
N ASN A 454 3.88 -5.03 -27.24
CA ASN A 454 4.52 -4.06 -28.11
C ASN A 454 6.02 -3.91 -27.81
N LEU A 455 6.42 -3.87 -26.52
CA LEU A 455 7.83 -3.83 -26.14
C LEU A 455 8.60 -5.08 -26.60
N ALA A 456 7.98 -6.26 -26.54
CA ALA A 456 8.56 -7.50 -27.03
C ALA A 456 8.80 -7.44 -28.55
N LEU A 457 7.82 -6.96 -29.31
CA LEU A 457 7.92 -6.81 -30.78
C LEU A 457 9.03 -5.85 -31.18
N GLU A 458 9.09 -4.70 -30.53
CA GLU A 458 10.11 -3.69 -30.81
C GLU A 458 11.53 -4.19 -30.49
N LEU A 459 11.68 -4.98 -29.40
CA LEU A 459 12.96 -5.62 -29.10
C LEU A 459 13.31 -6.67 -30.16
N THR A 460 12.32 -7.39 -30.69
CA THR A 460 12.52 -8.38 -31.74
C THR A 460 12.98 -7.72 -33.06
N GLU A 461 12.49 -6.54 -33.37
CA GLU A 461 12.85 -5.76 -34.56
C GLU A 461 14.16 -4.98 -34.42
N ASP A 462 14.60 -4.69 -33.20
CA ASP A 462 15.87 -3.99 -32.91
C ASP A 462 17.05 -4.95 -32.99
N GLU A 463 17.66 -5.09 -34.16
CA GLU A 463 18.88 -5.91 -34.37
C GLU A 463 20.03 -5.50 -33.40
N GLY A 464 20.03 -4.27 -32.90
CA GLY A 464 20.99 -3.75 -31.94
C GLY A 464 20.65 -4.02 -30.46
N ALA A 465 19.50 -4.67 -30.18
CA ALA A 465 19.07 -4.93 -28.80
C ALA A 465 19.97 -5.92 -28.04
N GLY A 466 20.62 -6.85 -28.76
CA GLY A 466 21.53 -7.83 -28.22
C GLY A 466 20.87 -9.13 -27.73
N GLU A 467 21.68 -10.17 -27.51
CA GLU A 467 21.21 -11.53 -27.19
C GLU A 467 20.37 -11.58 -25.91
N VAL A 468 20.74 -10.79 -24.87
CA VAL A 468 20.00 -10.71 -23.60
C VAL A 468 18.56 -10.18 -23.80
N ALA A 469 18.38 -9.23 -24.71
CA ALA A 469 17.05 -8.72 -25.03
C ALA A 469 16.21 -9.78 -25.75
N HIS A 470 16.76 -10.42 -26.76
CA HIS A 470 16.03 -11.38 -27.59
C HIS A 470 15.72 -12.69 -26.84
N GLU A 471 16.67 -13.22 -26.08
CA GLU A 471 16.52 -14.54 -25.47
C GLU A 471 15.94 -14.48 -24.04
N ILE A 472 16.01 -13.33 -23.34
CA ILE A 472 15.45 -13.20 -21.99
C ILE A 472 14.22 -12.29 -21.98
N LEU A 473 14.31 -11.04 -22.49
CA LEU A 473 13.21 -10.08 -22.35
C LEU A 473 12.03 -10.37 -23.27
N VAL A 474 12.28 -10.69 -24.54
CA VAL A 474 11.18 -10.96 -25.48
C VAL A 474 10.25 -12.06 -24.97
N PRO A 475 10.71 -13.28 -24.63
CA PRO A 475 9.81 -14.31 -24.11
C PRO A 475 9.20 -13.93 -22.75
N THR A 476 9.94 -13.22 -21.90
CA THR A 476 9.40 -12.76 -20.61
C THR A 476 8.23 -11.79 -20.79
N LEU A 477 8.34 -10.81 -21.69
CA LEU A 477 7.30 -9.81 -21.94
C LEU A 477 6.02 -10.40 -22.56
N MET A 478 6.10 -11.56 -23.19
CA MET A 478 4.94 -12.29 -23.73
C MET A 478 4.21 -13.12 -22.66
N THR A 479 4.83 -13.39 -21.51
CA THR A 479 4.24 -14.25 -20.46
C THR A 479 2.94 -13.70 -19.87
N PRO A 480 2.77 -12.37 -19.60
CA PRO A 480 1.52 -11.85 -19.05
C PRO A 480 0.30 -12.11 -19.92
N ILE A 481 0.39 -11.89 -21.23
CA ILE A 481 -0.75 -12.14 -22.14
C ILE A 481 -1.08 -13.62 -22.23
N THR A 482 -0.07 -14.49 -22.27
CA THR A 482 -0.27 -15.94 -22.27
C THR A 482 -1.00 -16.38 -20.99
N ARG A 483 -0.58 -15.88 -19.82
CA ARG A 483 -1.21 -16.19 -18.53
C ARG A 483 -2.64 -15.66 -18.44
N LEU A 484 -2.88 -14.47 -18.99
CA LEU A 484 -4.22 -13.85 -19.02
C LEU A 484 -5.21 -14.74 -19.78
N LEU A 485 -4.81 -15.21 -20.95
CA LEU A 485 -5.63 -16.07 -21.81
C LEU A 485 -5.78 -17.50 -21.24
N ASP A 486 -4.72 -18.07 -20.67
CA ASP A 486 -4.75 -19.37 -20.00
C ASP A 486 -5.74 -19.39 -18.81
N ASN A 487 -5.73 -18.35 -17.97
CA ASN A 487 -6.68 -18.21 -16.86
C ASN A 487 -8.14 -18.07 -17.35
N ALA A 488 -8.35 -17.50 -18.53
CA ALA A 488 -9.67 -17.39 -19.15
C ALA A 488 -10.13 -18.70 -19.84
N GLY A 489 -9.26 -19.73 -19.86
CA GLY A 489 -9.60 -21.06 -20.35
C GLY A 489 -9.39 -21.27 -21.85
N TYR A 490 -8.62 -20.41 -22.50
CA TYR A 490 -8.25 -20.60 -23.92
C TYR A 490 -7.25 -21.75 -24.06
N THR A 491 -7.37 -22.50 -25.15
CA THR A 491 -6.41 -23.54 -25.52
C THR A 491 -5.12 -22.93 -26.07
N GLU A 492 -4.01 -23.68 -26.06
CA GLU A 492 -2.72 -23.21 -26.60
C GLU A 492 -2.84 -22.68 -28.04
N THR A 493 -3.61 -23.38 -28.91
CA THR A 493 -3.83 -22.94 -30.31
C THR A 493 -4.61 -21.63 -30.39
N GLU A 494 -5.61 -21.42 -29.53
CA GLU A 494 -6.36 -20.17 -29.51
C GLU A 494 -5.49 -19.03 -28.98
N ILE A 495 -4.66 -19.28 -27.94
CA ILE A 495 -3.68 -18.33 -27.44
C ILE A 495 -2.71 -17.89 -28.53
N GLU A 496 -2.11 -18.85 -29.26
CA GLU A 496 -1.23 -18.57 -30.41
C GLU A 496 -1.92 -17.71 -31.48
N ASN A 497 -3.16 -18.01 -31.81
CA ASN A 497 -3.93 -17.25 -32.81
C ASN A 497 -4.22 -15.81 -32.31
N ILE A 498 -4.60 -15.64 -31.07
CA ILE A 498 -4.87 -14.31 -30.47
C ILE A 498 -3.59 -13.50 -30.43
N VAL A 499 -2.50 -14.08 -29.94
CA VAL A 499 -1.20 -13.42 -29.85
C VAL A 499 -0.68 -13.03 -31.23
N THR A 500 -0.84 -13.91 -32.26
CA THR A 500 -0.46 -13.61 -33.63
C THR A 500 -1.23 -12.40 -34.17
N LYS A 501 -2.53 -12.32 -33.94
CA LYS A 501 -3.33 -11.14 -34.34
C LYS A 501 -2.89 -9.87 -33.59
N MET A 502 -2.56 -9.97 -32.31
CA MET A 502 -2.00 -8.84 -31.55
C MET A 502 -0.64 -8.40 -32.13
N ILE A 503 0.15 -9.29 -32.67
CA ILE A 503 1.42 -8.98 -33.35
C ILE A 503 1.18 -8.25 -34.68
N GLU A 504 0.19 -8.68 -35.45
CA GLU A 504 -0.17 -8.10 -36.76
C GLU A 504 -0.79 -6.70 -36.59
N ASP A 505 -1.65 -6.51 -35.60
CA ASP A 505 -2.29 -5.22 -35.26
C ASP A 505 -1.83 -4.72 -33.87
N ARG A 506 -0.93 -3.74 -33.89
CA ARG A 506 -0.29 -3.20 -32.71
C ARG A 506 -1.13 -2.18 -31.92
N GLU A 507 -2.23 -1.74 -32.46
CA GLU A 507 -3.09 -0.73 -31.86
C GLU A 507 -4.27 -1.37 -31.13
N SER A 508 -4.76 -2.53 -31.58
CA SER A 508 -5.87 -3.24 -30.95
C SER A 508 -5.47 -3.97 -29.67
N VAL A 509 -6.38 -4.05 -28.73
CA VAL A 509 -6.34 -4.92 -27.55
C VAL A 509 -7.35 -6.05 -27.71
N TYR A 510 -7.16 -7.14 -26.97
CA TYR A 510 -8.11 -8.23 -26.91
C TYR A 510 -8.91 -8.18 -25.63
N ASP A 511 -10.22 -8.00 -25.76
CA ASP A 511 -11.16 -8.12 -24.65
C ASP A 511 -11.46 -9.61 -24.43
N VAL A 512 -10.95 -10.11 -23.30
CA VAL A 512 -11.03 -11.53 -22.93
C VAL A 512 -12.45 -11.92 -22.53
N GLU A 513 -13.24 -11.01 -21.96
CA GLU A 513 -14.60 -11.27 -21.51
C GLU A 513 -15.57 -11.33 -22.69
N ASN A 514 -15.47 -10.35 -23.60
CA ASN A 514 -16.33 -10.26 -24.75
C ASN A 514 -15.79 -11.01 -25.99
N GLN A 515 -14.57 -11.52 -25.93
CA GLN A 515 -13.88 -12.28 -26.99
C GLN A 515 -13.74 -11.51 -28.31
N ILE A 516 -13.45 -10.21 -28.21
CA ILE A 516 -13.33 -9.31 -29.37
C ILE A 516 -12.01 -8.54 -29.37
N PHE A 517 -11.54 -8.22 -30.58
CA PHE A 517 -10.48 -7.23 -30.77
C PHE A 517 -11.08 -5.86 -31.03
N GLY A 518 -10.44 -4.84 -30.51
CA GLY A 518 -10.87 -3.46 -30.75
C GLY A 518 -9.89 -2.43 -30.21
N ASN A 519 -10.24 -1.17 -30.44
CA ASN A 519 -9.47 -0.05 -29.92
C ASN A 519 -9.58 0.00 -28.38
N PRO A 520 -8.49 0.23 -27.63
CA PRO A 520 -8.51 0.34 -26.17
C PRO A 520 -9.56 1.34 -25.65
N GLU A 521 -9.74 2.47 -26.34
CA GLU A 521 -10.74 3.48 -25.96
C GLU A 521 -12.18 2.98 -26.11
N GLU A 522 -12.47 2.24 -27.19
CA GLU A 522 -13.82 1.69 -27.44
C GLU A 522 -14.15 0.55 -26.47
N LEU A 523 -13.15 -0.27 -26.15
CA LEU A 523 -13.30 -1.39 -25.23
C LEU A 523 -13.18 -1.00 -23.75
N GLY A 524 -12.65 0.19 -23.46
CA GLY A 524 -12.44 0.67 -22.09
C GLY A 524 -11.33 -0.06 -21.34
N ILE A 525 -10.28 -0.52 -22.06
CA ILE A 525 -9.20 -1.35 -21.47
C ILE A 525 -7.92 -0.52 -21.36
N PHE A 526 -7.72 0.09 -20.18
CA PHE A 526 -6.55 0.89 -19.85
C PHE A 526 -5.96 0.52 -18.48
N ASP A 527 -4.63 0.51 -18.41
CA ASP A 527 -3.86 0.29 -17.20
C ASP A 527 -3.23 1.61 -16.71
N ALA A 528 -3.01 1.74 -15.40
CA ALA A 528 -2.20 2.83 -14.86
C ALA A 528 -0.73 2.65 -15.28
N ALA A 529 -0.10 3.69 -15.82
CA ALA A 529 1.28 3.60 -16.29
C ALA A 529 2.28 3.20 -15.18
N PRO A 530 2.16 3.67 -13.91
CA PRO A 530 3.01 3.20 -12.83
C PRO A 530 2.91 1.70 -12.55
N ALA A 531 1.73 1.09 -12.66
CA ALA A 531 1.56 -0.34 -12.42
C ALA A 531 2.39 -1.18 -13.42
N VAL A 532 2.36 -0.80 -14.71
CA VAL A 532 3.14 -1.44 -15.77
C VAL A 532 4.65 -1.21 -15.58
N GLU A 533 5.04 0.03 -15.27
CA GLU A 533 6.44 0.43 -15.07
C GLU A 533 7.06 -0.30 -13.87
N GLU A 534 6.42 -0.24 -12.71
CA GLU A 534 6.94 -0.82 -11.47
C GLU A 534 6.91 -2.36 -11.51
N ALA A 535 5.91 -2.97 -12.16
CA ALA A 535 5.89 -4.41 -12.38
C ALA A 535 7.15 -4.89 -13.12
N LEU A 536 7.54 -4.20 -14.19
CA LEU A 536 8.74 -4.55 -14.96
C LEU A 536 10.04 -4.29 -14.19
N LYS A 537 10.15 -3.18 -13.46
CA LYS A 537 11.32 -2.83 -12.64
C LYS A 537 11.53 -3.84 -11.52
N ASN A 538 10.48 -4.17 -10.79
CA ASN A 538 10.55 -5.07 -9.65
C ASN A 538 10.81 -6.51 -10.08
N ALA A 539 10.18 -6.96 -11.19
CA ALA A 539 10.50 -8.25 -11.81
C ALA A 539 12.00 -8.34 -12.17
N THR A 540 12.54 -7.28 -12.76
CA THR A 540 13.97 -7.20 -13.10
C THR A 540 14.86 -7.24 -11.86
N SER A 541 14.46 -6.59 -10.78
CA SER A 541 15.18 -6.61 -9.50
C SER A 541 15.20 -8.01 -8.88
N ILE A 542 14.06 -8.70 -8.87
CA ILE A 542 13.94 -10.10 -8.41
C ILE A 542 14.85 -11.01 -9.24
N ALA A 543 14.78 -10.89 -10.57
CA ALA A 543 15.59 -11.70 -11.48
C ALA A 543 17.08 -11.44 -11.32
N ALA A 544 17.49 -10.17 -11.11
CA ALA A 544 18.88 -9.83 -10.87
C ALA A 544 19.41 -10.43 -9.56
N VAL A 545 18.61 -10.45 -8.50
CA VAL A 545 18.99 -11.05 -7.22
C VAL A 545 19.00 -12.56 -7.31
N LEU A 546 17.87 -13.20 -7.65
CA LEU A 546 17.72 -14.65 -7.65
C LEU A 546 18.52 -15.34 -8.76
N GLY A 547 18.64 -14.72 -9.93
CA GLY A 547 19.40 -15.25 -11.06
C GLY A 547 20.92 -15.17 -10.89
N THR A 548 21.43 -14.46 -9.87
CA THR A 548 22.87 -14.26 -9.64
C THR A 548 23.37 -14.87 -8.34
N ILE A 549 22.50 -15.52 -7.54
CA ILE A 549 22.94 -16.16 -6.29
C ILE A 549 23.89 -17.32 -6.58
N GLY A 550 24.96 -17.41 -5.76
CA GLY A 550 25.96 -18.48 -5.84
C GLY A 550 25.75 -19.58 -4.79
N GLY A 551 24.74 -19.46 -3.93
CA GLY A 551 24.43 -20.42 -2.90
C GLY A 551 23.28 -19.98 -2.02
N LEU A 552 22.65 -20.96 -1.36
CA LEU A 552 21.60 -20.78 -0.34
C LEU A 552 22.14 -21.28 1.00
N VAL A 553 22.00 -20.49 2.03
CA VAL A 553 22.36 -20.85 3.41
C VAL A 553 21.16 -20.60 4.31
N ALA A 554 20.54 -21.67 4.77
CA ALA A 554 19.33 -21.61 5.56
C ALA A 554 19.46 -22.35 6.90
N TYR A 555 18.68 -21.95 7.90
CA TYR A 555 18.48 -22.76 9.10
C TYR A 555 17.47 -23.87 8.81
N PRO A 556 17.64 -25.07 9.42
CA PRO A 556 16.57 -26.06 9.41
C PRO A 556 15.30 -25.44 10.01
N ARG A 557 14.16 -25.64 9.36
CA ARG A 557 12.88 -25.20 9.88
C ARG A 557 12.26 -26.30 10.73
N ASP A 558 11.70 -25.91 11.85
CA ASP A 558 10.89 -26.75 12.72
C ASP A 558 9.50 -26.10 12.80
N GLU A 559 8.59 -26.59 11.98
CA GLU A 559 7.21 -26.06 11.89
C GLU A 559 6.49 -26.10 13.25
N ALA A 560 6.75 -27.16 14.05
CA ALA A 560 6.13 -27.26 15.37
C ALA A 560 6.65 -26.16 16.32
N MET A 561 7.92 -25.83 16.23
CA MET A 561 8.53 -24.77 17.01
C MET A 561 8.08 -23.39 16.54
N GLU A 562 7.97 -23.16 15.23
CA GLU A 562 7.50 -21.91 14.64
C GLU A 562 6.01 -21.65 14.97
N ARG A 563 5.15 -22.66 14.90
CA ARG A 563 3.75 -22.59 15.35
C ARG A 563 3.65 -22.32 16.85
N SER A 564 4.54 -22.91 17.65
CA SER A 564 4.60 -22.69 19.11
C SER A 564 5.07 -21.27 19.45
N GLU A 565 6.06 -20.72 18.72
CA GLU A 565 6.53 -19.35 18.87
C GLU A 565 5.43 -18.35 18.46
N ALA A 566 4.76 -18.58 17.32
CA ALA A 566 3.63 -17.75 16.87
C ALA A 566 2.45 -17.80 17.87
N SER A 567 2.14 -18.98 18.42
CA SER A 567 1.11 -19.12 19.46
C SER A 567 1.49 -18.41 20.77
N ALA A 568 2.77 -18.45 21.15
CA ALA A 568 3.27 -17.77 22.34
C ALA A 568 3.27 -16.25 22.18
N ASP A 569 3.61 -15.75 20.99
CA ASP A 569 3.53 -14.32 20.66
C ASP A 569 2.07 -13.83 20.66
N MET A 570 1.14 -14.66 20.18
CA MET A 570 -0.29 -14.36 20.27
C MET A 570 -0.82 -14.35 21.69
N GLU A 571 -0.44 -15.36 22.48
CA GLU A 571 -0.85 -15.44 23.89
C GLU A 571 -0.26 -14.26 24.69
N PHE A 572 0.96 -13.84 24.36
CA PHE A 572 1.56 -12.63 24.89
C PHE A 572 0.81 -11.39 24.44
N ASN A 573 0.46 -11.25 23.16
CA ASN A 573 -0.32 -10.13 22.64
C ASN A 573 -1.72 -10.09 23.24
N ARG A 574 -2.43 -11.23 23.35
CA ARG A 574 -3.72 -11.33 24.07
C ARG A 574 -3.61 -10.92 25.54
N MET A 575 -2.54 -11.32 26.23
CA MET A 575 -2.29 -10.93 27.61
C MET A 575 -2.05 -9.43 27.74
N VAL A 576 -1.40 -8.81 26.75
CA VAL A 576 -1.16 -7.36 26.70
C VAL A 576 -2.42 -6.61 26.32
N GLU A 577 -3.21 -7.14 25.36
CA GLU A 577 -4.43 -6.51 24.83
C GLU A 577 -5.61 -6.55 25.81
N ASN A 578 -5.75 -7.62 26.57
CA ASN A 578 -6.85 -7.75 27.54
C ASN A 578 -6.42 -8.50 28.81
N PRO A 579 -5.66 -7.87 29.72
CA PRO A 579 -5.10 -8.52 30.92
C PRO A 579 -6.14 -9.08 31.88
N LEU A 580 -7.35 -8.48 31.91
CA LEU A 580 -8.43 -8.91 32.80
C LEU A 580 -9.18 -10.13 32.24
N ALA A 581 -9.46 -10.15 30.95
CA ALA A 581 -10.08 -11.31 30.31
C ALA A 581 -9.13 -12.51 30.30
N TYR A 582 -7.85 -12.30 30.04
CA TYR A 582 -6.83 -13.35 30.09
C TYR A 582 -6.69 -13.96 31.52
N LYS A 583 -6.73 -13.14 32.57
CA LYS A 583 -6.73 -13.63 33.96
C LYS A 583 -7.96 -14.47 34.30
N ASN A 584 -9.12 -14.09 33.80
CA ASN A 584 -10.36 -14.84 34.01
C ASN A 584 -10.34 -16.19 33.27
N GLU A 585 -9.93 -16.20 32.01
CA GLU A 585 -9.76 -17.42 31.21
C GLU A 585 -8.65 -18.36 31.77
N ALA A 586 -7.54 -17.79 32.27
CA ALA A 586 -6.47 -18.56 32.89
C ALA A 586 -6.90 -19.22 34.21
N ASN A 587 -7.84 -18.63 34.95
CA ASN A 587 -8.39 -19.20 36.18
C ASN A 587 -9.49 -20.26 35.92
N GLU A 588 -10.05 -20.31 34.70
CA GLU A 588 -11.07 -21.30 34.28
C GLU A 588 -10.48 -22.53 33.57
N ARG A 589 -9.18 -22.52 33.26
CA ARG A 589 -8.49 -23.69 32.70
C ARG A 589 -8.23 -24.71 33.81
N PRO A 590 -8.64 -26.00 33.61
CA PRO A 590 -8.53 -27.06 34.63
C PRO A 590 -7.07 -27.43 34.96
#